data_f8083bfb2e25982bbf3811854770edf0
#
_entry.id   f8083bfb2e25982bbf3811854770edf0
#
_cell.length_a   1.000
_cell.length_b   1.000
_cell.length_c   1.000
_cell.angle_alpha   90.00
_cell.angle_beta   90.00
_cell.angle_gamma   90.00
#
_symmetry.space_group_name_H-M   'P 1'
#
loop_
_entity.id
_entity.type
_entity.pdbx_description
1 polymer ?
#
loop_
_entity_poly.entity_id
_entity_poly.type
_entity_poly.pdbx_seq_one_letter_code
_entity_poly.pdbx_strand_id
1 'polypeptide(L)'
;APTEILAEQHTYNLSELLKPLHLNVVLLKSDLPKKERESALAAIADGSAHIVVGTHALIQEGVEFHQLGLVIIDEQHRFGVMQRATLRDKGRTPDVLVMTATPIPRTLALTVYGDLNVSVIDELPPGRQKITTKWVKEEAREKLYEQIEKTVERGRQAYIVYPLVEESEKLEEIKAATEMAAHFQQDVFPHLRVGLLHGRMRSAEKQEVMSRFKNREIDILVATTVIEVGIDVPNASIMVIENAERFGLAQLHQLRGRVGRSSHKSSCYLIASPKNDDGLRRIQVMTRTNDGFELAEADLSIRGPGEFFGTRQAGIPDFKIANIIEDAPLLEAAKLEASQLAKADAGLKQPTHQVLKAMLQTQWKEHLEMVSIG
;
A
#
# COMPACT_ATOMS: atom_id res chain seq x y z
N ALA A 1 10.56 -2.26 -4.10
CA ALA A 1 9.22 -1.88 -4.53
C ALA A 1 8.34 -3.12 -4.74
N PRO A 2 7.02 -3.06 -4.52
CA PRO A 2 6.14 -4.23 -4.60
C PRO A 2 5.87 -4.73 -6.03
N THR A 3 6.06 -3.88 -7.03
CA THR A 3 5.85 -4.22 -8.44
C THR A 3 6.99 -3.70 -9.33
N GLU A 4 7.17 -4.33 -10.49
CA GLU A 4 8.19 -3.93 -11.47
C GLU A 4 7.97 -2.53 -12.01
N ILE A 5 6.71 -2.16 -12.25
CA ILE A 5 6.33 -0.81 -12.71
C ILE A 5 6.77 0.26 -11.72
N LEU A 6 6.54 0.04 -10.42
CA LEU A 6 7.00 0.97 -9.39
C LEU A 6 8.52 0.99 -9.26
N ALA A 7 9.18 -0.17 -9.38
CA ALA A 7 10.63 -0.23 -9.37
C ALA A 7 11.24 0.58 -10.52
N GLU A 8 10.70 0.47 -11.72
CA GLU A 8 11.11 1.28 -12.88
C GLU A 8 10.87 2.77 -12.66
N GLN A 9 9.69 3.14 -12.14
CA GLN A 9 9.36 4.53 -11.84
C GLN A 9 10.29 5.11 -10.77
N HIS A 10 10.58 4.38 -9.71
CA HIS A 10 11.54 4.80 -8.68
C HIS A 10 12.95 4.93 -9.26
N THR A 11 13.37 3.97 -10.09
CA THR A 11 14.69 4.05 -10.75
C THR A 11 14.79 5.28 -11.61
N TYR A 12 13.80 5.57 -12.44
CA TYR A 12 13.76 6.76 -13.28
C TYR A 12 13.82 8.05 -12.44
N ASN A 13 12.95 8.18 -11.45
CA ASN A 13 12.87 9.38 -10.62
C ASN A 13 14.15 9.61 -9.81
N LEU A 14 14.71 8.54 -9.22
CA LEU A 14 15.95 8.62 -8.47
C LEU A 14 17.15 8.93 -9.37
N SER A 15 17.21 8.35 -10.57
CA SER A 15 18.27 8.65 -11.53
C SER A 15 18.28 10.13 -11.92
N GLU A 16 17.09 10.70 -12.22
CA GLU A 16 17.00 12.13 -12.56
C GLU A 16 17.33 13.03 -11.35
N LEU A 17 16.82 12.70 -10.17
CA LEU A 17 17.04 13.47 -8.95
C LEU A 17 18.52 13.49 -8.55
N LEU A 18 19.20 12.36 -8.69
CA LEU A 18 20.57 12.15 -8.20
C LEU A 18 21.64 12.35 -9.27
N LYS A 19 21.24 12.62 -10.50
CA LYS A 19 22.14 12.93 -11.61
C LYS A 19 23.18 14.02 -11.29
N PRO A 20 22.83 15.14 -10.61
CA PRO A 20 23.81 16.16 -10.24
C PRO A 20 24.85 15.67 -9.24
N LEU A 21 24.59 14.62 -8.49
CA LEU A 21 25.48 14.02 -7.50
C LEU A 21 26.36 12.90 -8.09
N HIS A 22 26.19 12.56 -9.38
CA HIS A 22 26.89 11.48 -10.06
C HIS A 22 26.72 10.10 -9.37
N LEU A 23 25.57 9.88 -8.72
CA LEU A 23 25.25 8.61 -8.08
C LEU A 23 24.62 7.65 -9.10
N ASN A 24 25.14 6.41 -9.11
CA ASN A 24 24.66 5.36 -10.01
C ASN A 24 23.45 4.65 -9.37
N VAL A 25 22.32 4.65 -10.08
CA VAL A 25 21.08 3.96 -9.70
C VAL A 25 20.89 2.78 -10.61
N VAL A 26 20.78 1.58 -10.05
CA VAL A 26 20.66 0.32 -10.78
C VAL A 26 19.30 -0.33 -10.50
N LEU A 27 18.64 -0.83 -11.55
CA LEU A 27 17.40 -1.58 -11.47
C LEU A 27 17.69 -3.09 -11.49
N LEU A 28 17.10 -3.83 -10.55
CA LEU A 28 17.11 -5.30 -10.57
C LEU A 28 15.68 -5.84 -10.43
N LYS A 29 15.17 -6.48 -11.49
CA LYS A 29 13.87 -7.13 -11.55
C LYS A 29 13.97 -8.51 -12.20
N SER A 30 12.91 -9.31 -12.09
CA SER A 30 12.95 -10.73 -12.50
C SER A 30 13.00 -10.93 -14.01
N ASP A 31 12.37 -10.04 -14.78
CA ASP A 31 12.23 -10.14 -16.24
C ASP A 31 13.33 -9.40 -17.03
N LEU A 32 14.41 -8.96 -16.36
CA LEU A 32 15.55 -8.35 -17.05
C LEU A 32 16.23 -9.33 -18.02
N PRO A 33 16.65 -8.86 -19.21
CA PRO A 33 17.50 -9.63 -20.11
C PRO A 33 18.76 -10.11 -19.38
N LYS A 34 19.23 -11.33 -19.69
CA LYS A 34 20.35 -11.97 -19.00
C LYS A 34 21.59 -11.07 -18.89
N LYS A 35 21.96 -10.40 -19.97
CA LYS A 35 23.12 -9.50 -20.00
C LYS A 35 22.96 -8.29 -19.07
N GLU A 36 21.78 -7.70 -19.04
CA GLU A 36 21.49 -6.56 -18.17
C GLU A 36 21.45 -6.99 -16.69
N ARG A 37 20.89 -8.17 -16.41
CA ARG A 37 20.89 -8.74 -15.06
C ARG A 37 22.32 -9.02 -14.57
N GLU A 38 23.16 -9.61 -15.39
CA GLU A 38 24.57 -9.86 -15.06
C GLU A 38 25.32 -8.55 -14.78
N SER A 39 25.12 -7.53 -15.61
CA SER A 39 25.71 -6.20 -15.40
C SER A 39 25.23 -5.55 -14.12
N ALA A 40 23.94 -5.63 -13.80
CA ALA A 40 23.38 -5.11 -12.56
C ALA A 40 23.97 -5.83 -11.33
N LEU A 41 24.04 -7.15 -11.35
CA LEU A 41 24.62 -7.94 -10.26
C LEU A 41 26.10 -7.62 -10.04
N ALA A 42 26.87 -7.45 -11.12
CA ALA A 42 28.26 -7.06 -11.03
C ALA A 42 28.42 -5.66 -10.39
N ALA A 43 27.61 -4.68 -10.81
CA ALA A 43 27.64 -3.34 -10.23
C ALA A 43 27.22 -3.30 -8.75
N ILE A 44 26.35 -4.20 -8.31
CA ILE A 44 25.95 -4.35 -6.90
C ILE A 44 27.11 -4.93 -6.10
N ALA A 45 27.76 -5.96 -6.62
CA ALA A 45 28.82 -6.67 -5.93
C ALA A 45 30.13 -5.88 -5.84
N ASP A 46 30.48 -5.09 -6.86
CA ASP A 46 31.70 -4.25 -6.87
C ASP A 46 31.54 -2.89 -6.21
N GLY A 47 30.30 -2.51 -5.84
CA GLY A 47 29.98 -1.25 -5.17
C GLY A 47 29.87 -0.04 -6.10
N SER A 48 29.90 -0.22 -7.42
CA SER A 48 29.64 0.85 -8.39
C SER A 48 28.19 1.28 -8.45
N ALA A 49 27.25 0.40 -8.01
CA ALA A 49 25.86 0.76 -7.76
C ALA A 49 25.73 1.42 -6.37
N HIS A 50 25.42 2.70 -6.33
CA HIS A 50 25.20 3.44 -5.08
C HIS A 50 23.79 3.22 -4.53
N ILE A 51 22.81 3.11 -5.41
CA ILE A 51 21.42 2.83 -5.09
C ILE A 51 20.93 1.70 -5.98
N VAL A 52 20.28 0.72 -5.37
CA VAL A 52 19.70 -0.41 -6.07
C VAL A 52 18.19 -0.38 -5.85
N VAL A 53 17.43 -0.33 -6.92
CA VAL A 53 15.97 -0.40 -6.89
C VAL A 53 15.54 -1.73 -7.48
N GLY A 54 14.58 -2.41 -6.85
CA GLY A 54 14.09 -3.66 -7.39
C GLY A 54 12.87 -4.19 -6.67
N THR A 55 12.46 -5.37 -7.08
CA THR A 55 11.35 -6.12 -6.48
C THR A 55 11.90 -7.25 -5.60
N HIS A 56 11.16 -8.32 -5.43
CA HIS A 56 11.62 -9.56 -4.76
C HIS A 56 12.92 -10.12 -5.33
N ALA A 57 13.34 -9.69 -6.53
CA ALA A 57 14.62 -10.09 -7.12
C ALA A 57 15.82 -9.74 -6.24
N LEU A 58 15.72 -8.66 -5.43
CA LEU A 58 16.77 -8.23 -4.50
C LEU A 58 16.98 -9.19 -3.31
N ILE A 59 15.96 -9.98 -2.99
CA ILE A 59 15.99 -10.93 -1.85
C ILE A 59 16.58 -12.27 -2.25
N GLN A 60 16.61 -12.58 -3.54
CA GLN A 60 17.05 -13.88 -4.05
C GLN A 60 18.50 -14.19 -3.65
N GLU A 61 18.78 -15.50 -3.49
CA GLU A 61 20.14 -16.00 -3.38
C GLU A 61 20.97 -15.56 -4.59
N GLY A 62 22.23 -15.19 -4.37
CA GLY A 62 23.12 -14.70 -5.44
C GLY A 62 23.10 -13.18 -5.67
N VAL A 63 22.31 -12.42 -4.93
CA VAL A 63 22.47 -10.95 -4.87
C VAL A 63 23.35 -10.63 -3.67
N GLU A 64 24.58 -10.22 -3.92
CA GLU A 64 25.58 -9.87 -2.91
C GLU A 64 25.87 -8.38 -2.98
N PHE A 65 25.64 -7.67 -1.89
CA PHE A 65 25.91 -6.22 -1.81
C PHE A 65 27.32 -6.00 -1.29
N HIS A 66 28.05 -5.12 -1.95
CA HIS A 66 29.39 -4.71 -1.50
C HIS A 66 29.36 -4.18 -0.07
N GLN A 67 28.48 -3.22 0.20
CA GLN A 67 28.28 -2.66 1.54
C GLN A 67 26.86 -2.09 1.67
N LEU A 68 25.93 -2.90 2.13
CA LEU A 68 24.54 -2.50 2.34
C LEU A 68 24.42 -1.71 3.66
N GLY A 69 24.13 -0.42 3.58
CA GLY A 69 23.97 0.47 4.74
C GLY A 69 22.54 0.84 5.05
N LEU A 70 21.66 0.88 4.04
CA LEU A 70 20.25 1.25 4.21
C LEU A 70 19.35 0.39 3.32
N VAL A 71 18.29 -0.13 3.90
CA VAL A 71 17.20 -0.83 3.21
C VAL A 71 15.92 -0.01 3.30
N ILE A 72 15.29 0.29 2.18
CA ILE A 72 13.99 0.97 2.14
C ILE A 72 12.97 0.02 1.53
N ILE A 73 11.91 -0.27 2.27
CA ILE A 73 10.82 -1.16 1.86
C ILE A 73 9.54 -0.33 1.72
N ASP A 74 9.04 -0.23 0.49
CA ASP A 74 7.77 0.44 0.22
C ASP A 74 6.62 -0.56 0.17
N GLU A 75 5.42 -0.13 0.61
CA GLU A 75 4.21 -0.94 0.69
C GLU A 75 4.41 -2.25 1.48
N GLN A 76 4.79 -2.11 2.73
CA GLN A 76 5.16 -3.19 3.66
C GLN A 76 4.23 -4.41 3.62
N HIS A 77 2.92 -4.21 3.47
CA HIS A 77 1.93 -5.29 3.48
C HIS A 77 2.13 -6.33 2.38
N ARG A 78 2.95 -6.03 1.37
CA ARG A 78 3.32 -6.95 0.28
C ARG A 78 4.64 -7.69 0.52
N PHE A 79 5.34 -7.38 1.62
CA PHE A 79 6.56 -8.06 2.02
C PHE A 79 6.35 -8.83 3.32
N GLY A 80 6.59 -10.15 3.30
CA GLY A 80 6.53 -10.99 4.50
C GLY A 80 7.65 -10.68 5.50
N VAL A 81 7.45 -11.05 6.78
CA VAL A 81 8.44 -10.86 7.87
C VAL A 81 9.77 -11.52 7.52
N MET A 82 9.75 -12.74 6.98
CA MET A 82 10.97 -13.47 6.58
C MET A 82 11.75 -12.78 5.46
N GLN A 83 11.07 -12.11 4.54
CA GLN A 83 11.71 -11.38 3.44
C GLN A 83 12.47 -10.15 3.93
N ARG A 84 11.95 -9.47 4.97
CA ARG A 84 12.63 -8.34 5.61
C ARG A 84 13.89 -8.80 6.34
N ALA A 85 13.80 -9.91 7.08
CA ALA A 85 14.94 -10.52 7.75
C ALA A 85 16.05 -10.88 6.74
N THR A 86 15.70 -11.51 5.61
CA THR A 86 16.65 -11.84 4.55
C THR A 86 17.37 -10.61 3.97
N LEU A 87 16.67 -9.49 3.77
CA LEU A 87 17.33 -8.26 3.30
C LEU A 87 18.27 -7.68 4.35
N ARG A 88 17.89 -7.72 5.62
CA ARG A 88 18.76 -7.27 6.71
C ARG A 88 20.02 -8.12 6.80
N ASP A 89 19.90 -9.42 6.62
CA ASP A 89 21.02 -10.37 6.73
C ASP A 89 22.02 -10.26 5.57
N LYS A 90 21.64 -9.56 4.46
CA LYS A 90 22.55 -9.26 3.34
C LYS A 90 23.57 -8.15 3.64
N GLY A 91 23.42 -7.44 4.77
CA GLY A 91 24.38 -6.44 5.26
C GLY A 91 24.88 -6.79 6.66
N ARG A 92 25.93 -6.11 7.12
CA ARG A 92 26.44 -6.35 8.51
C ARG A 92 25.44 -5.85 9.57
N THR A 93 24.89 -4.65 9.38
CA THR A 93 23.87 -4.01 10.24
C THR A 93 23.22 -2.86 9.46
N PRO A 94 22.49 -3.12 8.37
CA PRO A 94 21.87 -2.03 7.62
C PRO A 94 20.72 -1.40 8.44
N ASP A 95 20.57 -0.09 8.35
CA ASP A 95 19.35 0.56 8.81
C ASP A 95 18.18 0.16 7.92
N VAL A 96 17.00 -0.01 8.50
CA VAL A 96 15.80 -0.43 7.76
C VAL A 96 14.69 0.60 7.92
N LEU A 97 14.26 1.17 6.80
CA LEU A 97 13.09 2.04 6.72
C LEU A 97 11.94 1.29 6.04
N VAL A 98 10.88 1.11 6.77
CA VAL A 98 9.66 0.49 6.26
C VAL A 98 8.58 1.55 6.08
N MET A 99 8.00 1.60 4.88
CA MET A 99 6.96 2.57 4.55
C MET A 99 5.67 1.86 4.15
N THR A 100 4.55 2.47 4.48
CA THR A 100 3.24 2.03 4.03
C THR A 100 2.33 3.21 3.76
N ALA A 101 1.58 3.15 2.66
CA ALA A 101 0.51 4.09 2.38
C ALA A 101 -0.84 3.65 2.97
N THR A 102 -0.95 2.39 3.41
CA THR A 102 -2.11 1.94 4.19
C THR A 102 -1.92 2.40 5.63
N PRO A 103 -2.76 3.30 6.14
CA PRO A 103 -2.66 3.71 7.51
C PRO A 103 -2.86 2.52 8.43
N ILE A 104 -1.94 2.37 9.36
CA ILE A 104 -2.06 1.37 10.43
C ILE A 104 -2.66 2.12 11.61
N PRO A 105 -3.73 1.61 12.25
CA PRO A 105 -4.24 2.21 13.47
C PRO A 105 -3.10 2.50 14.44
N ARG A 106 -3.05 3.69 15.03
CA ARG A 106 -1.95 4.09 15.93
C ARG A 106 -1.74 3.08 17.05
N THR A 107 -2.82 2.54 17.56
CA THR A 107 -2.82 1.49 18.59
C THR A 107 -2.11 0.21 18.14
N LEU A 108 -2.36 -0.21 16.89
CA LEU A 108 -1.69 -1.37 16.32
C LEU A 108 -0.22 -1.14 16.02
N ALA A 109 0.13 0.06 15.59
CA ALA A 109 1.53 0.42 15.37
C ALA A 109 2.37 0.29 16.65
N LEU A 110 1.78 0.60 17.80
CA LEU A 110 2.44 0.46 19.10
C LEU A 110 2.70 -0.99 19.54
N THR A 111 1.83 -1.91 19.11
CA THR A 111 1.95 -3.34 19.47
C THR A 111 2.77 -4.15 18.46
N VAL A 112 2.45 -4.00 17.18
CA VAL A 112 3.07 -4.80 16.08
C VAL A 112 4.50 -4.34 15.78
N TYR A 113 4.77 -3.04 15.98
CA TYR A 113 6.07 -2.42 15.69
C TYR A 113 6.65 -1.77 16.93
N GLY A 114 6.41 -2.38 18.10
CA GLY A 114 6.87 -1.85 19.39
C GLY A 114 8.38 -1.65 19.50
N ASP A 115 9.15 -2.41 18.74
CA ASP A 115 10.60 -2.35 18.59
C ASP A 115 11.09 -1.32 17.57
N LEU A 116 10.19 -0.76 16.74
CA LEU A 116 10.53 0.22 15.71
C LEU A 116 10.21 1.64 16.16
N ASN A 117 11.01 2.59 15.64
CA ASN A 117 10.69 4.00 15.71
C ASN A 117 9.65 4.34 14.65
N VAL A 118 8.51 4.88 15.07
CA VAL A 118 7.40 5.22 14.19
C VAL A 118 7.40 6.71 13.91
N SER A 119 7.41 7.08 12.62
CA SER A 119 7.21 8.44 12.14
C SER A 119 5.92 8.51 11.34
N VAL A 120 5.08 9.48 11.63
CA VAL A 120 3.77 9.66 11.00
C VAL A 120 3.80 10.92 10.14
N ILE A 121 3.40 10.78 8.87
CA ILE A 121 3.16 11.91 7.96
C ILE A 121 1.64 12.12 7.93
N ASP A 122 1.17 13.15 8.62
CA ASP A 122 -0.26 13.45 8.83
C ASP A 122 -0.74 14.68 8.04
N GLU A 123 0.16 15.33 7.30
CA GLU A 123 -0.17 16.47 6.45
C GLU A 123 -0.13 16.10 4.96
N LEU A 124 -1.01 16.72 4.18
CA LEU A 124 -0.97 16.62 2.74
C LEU A 124 0.09 17.55 2.14
N PRO A 125 0.73 17.17 1.03
CA PRO A 125 1.64 18.06 0.32
C PRO A 125 0.98 19.40 -0.04
N PRO A 126 1.73 20.50 -0.07
CA PRO A 126 1.21 21.82 -0.45
C PRO A 126 0.49 21.78 -1.81
N GLY A 127 -0.67 22.41 -1.89
CA GLY A 127 -1.47 22.51 -3.12
C GLY A 127 -2.36 21.28 -3.41
N ARG A 128 -2.25 20.21 -2.66
CA ARG A 128 -3.11 19.04 -2.81
C ARG A 128 -4.50 19.33 -2.24
N GLN A 129 -5.56 19.09 -3.04
CA GLN A 129 -6.94 19.31 -2.60
C GLN A 129 -7.56 18.04 -2.03
N LYS A 130 -8.48 18.20 -1.08
CA LYS A 130 -9.27 17.08 -0.55
C LYS A 130 -10.14 16.50 -1.65
N ILE A 131 -10.23 15.17 -1.71
CA ILE A 131 -11.06 14.46 -2.68
C ILE A 131 -12.49 14.41 -2.14
N THR A 132 -13.44 14.84 -2.97
CA THR A 132 -14.86 14.74 -2.61
C THR A 132 -15.35 13.32 -2.86
N THR A 133 -15.68 12.58 -1.80
CA THR A 133 -16.22 11.22 -1.91
C THR A 133 -17.74 11.24 -1.81
N LYS A 134 -18.43 10.57 -2.75
CA LYS A 134 -19.90 10.48 -2.79
C LYS A 134 -20.35 9.05 -2.97
N TRP A 135 -21.35 8.65 -2.19
CA TRP A 135 -22.08 7.42 -2.42
C TRP A 135 -23.15 7.64 -3.50
N VAL A 136 -23.15 6.83 -4.53
CA VAL A 136 -24.06 6.89 -5.67
C VAL A 136 -24.91 5.63 -5.68
N LYS A 137 -26.21 5.80 -5.68
CA LYS A 137 -27.16 4.71 -5.86
C LYS A 137 -27.35 4.40 -7.34
N GLU A 138 -27.84 3.20 -7.65
CA GLU A 138 -28.01 2.74 -9.04
C GLU A 138 -28.86 3.69 -9.88
N GLU A 139 -29.93 4.27 -9.30
CA GLU A 139 -30.84 5.18 -9.98
C GLU A 139 -30.17 6.52 -10.40
N ALA A 140 -29.01 6.84 -9.84
CA ALA A 140 -28.26 8.04 -10.15
C ALA A 140 -27.09 7.82 -11.11
N ARG A 141 -26.93 6.61 -11.64
CA ARG A 141 -25.83 6.17 -12.53
C ARG A 141 -25.74 7.02 -13.79
N GLU A 142 -26.86 7.32 -14.45
CA GLU A 142 -26.88 8.13 -15.67
C GLU A 142 -26.33 9.54 -15.42
N LYS A 143 -26.73 10.19 -14.31
CA LYS A 143 -26.20 11.50 -13.92
C LYS A 143 -24.70 11.46 -13.63
N LEU A 144 -24.20 10.35 -13.13
CA LEU A 144 -22.76 10.16 -12.95
C LEU A 144 -22.04 10.06 -14.29
N TYR A 145 -22.61 9.35 -15.26
CA TYR A 145 -22.01 9.24 -16.61
C TYR A 145 -21.96 10.61 -17.31
N GLU A 146 -23.00 11.40 -17.24
CA GLU A 146 -22.98 12.79 -17.74
C GLU A 146 -21.88 13.64 -17.07
N GLN A 147 -21.66 13.42 -15.76
CA GLN A 147 -20.60 14.14 -15.04
C GLN A 147 -19.21 13.70 -15.49
N ILE A 148 -18.99 12.40 -15.76
CA ILE A 148 -17.74 11.87 -16.27
C ILE A 148 -17.46 12.50 -17.64
N GLU A 149 -18.44 12.47 -18.55
CA GLU A 149 -18.35 13.02 -19.89
C GLU A 149 -17.94 14.50 -19.87
N LYS A 150 -18.68 15.36 -19.13
CA LYS A 150 -18.37 16.78 -18.95
C LYS A 150 -16.97 17.02 -18.39
N THR A 151 -16.47 16.11 -17.59
CA THR A 151 -15.12 16.22 -16.97
C THR A 151 -14.04 15.83 -17.97
N VAL A 152 -14.29 14.79 -18.78
CA VAL A 152 -13.39 14.36 -19.84
C VAL A 152 -13.33 15.40 -20.96
N GLU A 153 -14.44 15.99 -21.36
CA GLU A 153 -14.49 17.10 -22.32
C GLU A 153 -13.63 18.30 -21.91
N ARG A 154 -13.47 18.52 -20.61
CA ARG A 154 -12.54 19.51 -20.05
C ARG A 154 -11.07 19.06 -20.04
N GLY A 155 -10.75 17.97 -20.72
CA GLY A 155 -9.40 17.40 -20.84
C GLY A 155 -8.92 16.63 -19.62
N ARG A 156 -9.84 16.20 -18.73
CA ARG A 156 -9.51 15.33 -17.59
C ARG A 156 -9.71 13.86 -17.93
N GLN A 157 -9.25 12.99 -17.05
CA GLN A 157 -9.35 11.55 -17.21
C GLN A 157 -10.07 10.91 -16.02
N ALA A 158 -10.66 9.75 -16.25
CA ALA A 158 -11.42 9.01 -15.25
C ALA A 158 -10.94 7.56 -15.13
N TYR A 159 -11.00 7.03 -13.90
CA TYR A 159 -10.91 5.61 -13.61
C TYR A 159 -12.31 5.06 -13.31
N ILE A 160 -12.61 3.86 -13.80
CA ILE A 160 -13.76 3.04 -13.39
C ILE A 160 -13.23 1.69 -12.93
N VAL A 161 -13.41 1.37 -11.65
CA VAL A 161 -12.80 0.19 -11.02
C VAL A 161 -13.86 -0.80 -10.61
N TYR A 162 -13.66 -2.05 -11.01
CA TYR A 162 -14.48 -3.19 -10.62
C TYR A 162 -13.77 -4.03 -9.55
N PRO A 163 -14.49 -4.60 -8.57
CA PRO A 163 -13.90 -5.50 -7.59
C PRO A 163 -13.39 -6.78 -8.26
N LEU A 164 -12.31 -7.34 -7.72
CA LEU A 164 -11.93 -8.74 -7.94
C LEU A 164 -12.37 -9.53 -6.73
N VAL A 165 -13.21 -10.53 -6.91
CA VAL A 165 -13.59 -11.48 -5.88
C VAL A 165 -12.74 -12.74 -6.01
N GLU A 166 -12.86 -13.66 -5.09
CA GLU A 166 -12.04 -14.86 -4.86
C GLU A 166 -11.51 -15.59 -6.11
N GLU A 167 -10.48 -16.40 -5.96
CA GLU A 167 -9.73 -17.03 -7.08
C GLU A 167 -10.60 -17.82 -8.06
N SER A 168 -11.72 -18.40 -7.63
CA SER A 168 -12.68 -19.12 -8.45
C SER A 168 -13.51 -18.22 -9.37
N GLU A 169 -13.75 -16.97 -9.01
CA GLU A 169 -14.57 -16.00 -9.74
C GLU A 169 -13.74 -15.04 -10.62
N LYS A 170 -12.42 -15.06 -10.52
CA LYS A 170 -11.50 -14.16 -11.27
C LYS A 170 -11.72 -14.16 -12.80
N LEU A 171 -12.19 -15.26 -13.36
CA LEU A 171 -12.46 -15.35 -14.81
C LEU A 171 -13.72 -14.59 -15.21
N GLU A 172 -14.77 -14.73 -14.43
CA GLU A 172 -16.06 -14.08 -14.68
C GLU A 172 -15.96 -12.56 -14.50
N GLU A 173 -15.20 -12.11 -13.49
CA GLU A 173 -15.01 -10.68 -13.23
C GLU A 173 -14.14 -9.96 -14.27
N ILE A 174 -13.10 -10.63 -14.77
CA ILE A 174 -12.32 -10.10 -15.89
C ILE A 174 -13.19 -10.01 -17.13
N LYS A 175 -14.02 -11.03 -17.37
CA LYS A 175 -14.99 -11.03 -18.46
C LYS A 175 -15.99 -9.90 -18.29
N ALA A 176 -16.53 -9.71 -17.09
CA ALA A 176 -17.43 -8.61 -16.77
C ALA A 176 -16.76 -7.23 -16.97
N ALA A 177 -15.51 -7.04 -16.51
CA ALA A 177 -14.77 -5.80 -16.73
C ALA A 177 -14.50 -5.56 -18.24
N THR A 178 -14.25 -6.62 -19.00
CA THR A 178 -14.05 -6.54 -20.47
C THR A 178 -15.35 -6.20 -21.19
N GLU A 179 -16.46 -6.85 -20.83
CA GLU A 179 -17.78 -6.57 -21.38
C GLU A 179 -18.23 -5.14 -21.04
N MET A 180 -17.96 -4.69 -19.81
CA MET A 180 -18.27 -3.32 -19.41
C MET A 180 -17.41 -2.28 -20.12
N ALA A 181 -16.13 -2.56 -20.34
CA ALA A 181 -15.28 -1.65 -21.12
C ALA A 181 -15.77 -1.53 -22.57
N ALA A 182 -16.21 -2.64 -23.19
CA ALA A 182 -16.82 -2.63 -24.51
C ALA A 182 -18.16 -1.87 -24.52
N HIS A 183 -19.02 -2.10 -23.52
CA HIS A 183 -20.27 -1.36 -23.35
C HIS A 183 -20.04 0.15 -23.18
N PHE A 184 -19.08 0.55 -22.37
CA PHE A 184 -18.72 1.98 -22.23
C PHE A 184 -18.25 2.58 -23.55
N GLN A 185 -17.44 1.84 -24.33
CA GLN A 185 -16.94 2.33 -25.61
C GLN A 185 -18.02 2.41 -26.68
N GLN A 186 -18.98 1.47 -26.69
CA GLN A 186 -19.96 1.36 -27.78
C GLN A 186 -21.26 2.13 -27.49
N ASP A 187 -21.74 2.05 -26.25
CA ASP A 187 -23.09 2.48 -25.90
C ASP A 187 -23.13 3.73 -25.03
N VAL A 188 -22.20 3.87 -24.06
CA VAL A 188 -22.25 4.97 -23.07
C VAL A 188 -21.40 6.16 -23.49
N PHE A 189 -20.15 5.91 -23.93
CA PHE A 189 -19.18 6.94 -24.30
C PHE A 189 -18.57 6.68 -25.67
N PRO A 190 -19.37 6.62 -26.75
CA PRO A 190 -18.89 6.20 -28.08
C PRO A 190 -17.83 7.15 -28.67
N HIS A 191 -17.79 8.38 -28.22
CA HIS A 191 -16.84 9.42 -28.70
C HIS A 191 -15.61 9.58 -27.76
N LEU A 192 -15.55 8.86 -26.64
CA LEU A 192 -14.39 8.86 -25.75
C LEU A 192 -13.54 7.61 -25.97
N ARG A 193 -12.27 7.69 -25.61
CA ARG A 193 -11.33 6.58 -25.75
C ARG A 193 -11.30 5.79 -24.44
N VAL A 194 -11.87 4.59 -24.47
CA VAL A 194 -11.93 3.70 -23.31
C VAL A 194 -10.80 2.68 -23.38
N GLY A 195 -10.02 2.56 -22.32
CA GLY A 195 -9.00 1.52 -22.14
C GLY A 195 -9.39 0.52 -21.07
N LEU A 196 -8.82 -0.69 -21.15
CA LEU A 196 -9.03 -1.77 -20.18
C LEU A 196 -7.70 -2.20 -19.56
N LEU A 197 -7.69 -2.40 -18.22
CA LEU A 197 -6.54 -2.89 -17.47
C LEU A 197 -6.96 -3.96 -16.45
N HIS A 198 -6.42 -5.17 -16.55
CA HIS A 198 -6.74 -6.25 -15.61
C HIS A 198 -5.54 -7.13 -15.24
N GLY A 199 -5.68 -7.93 -14.19
CA GLY A 199 -4.61 -8.70 -13.57
C GLY A 199 -3.91 -9.69 -14.50
N ARG A 200 -4.61 -10.27 -15.48
CA ARG A 200 -4.08 -11.30 -16.39
C ARG A 200 -3.30 -10.76 -17.59
N MET A 201 -3.33 -9.46 -17.84
CA MET A 201 -2.49 -8.87 -18.88
C MET A 201 -1.00 -9.07 -18.51
N ARG A 202 -0.18 -9.28 -19.54
CA ARG A 202 1.29 -9.35 -19.37
C ARG A 202 1.82 -8.00 -18.88
N SER A 203 2.96 -8.01 -18.19
CA SER A 203 3.57 -6.78 -17.67
C SER A 203 3.76 -5.71 -18.75
N ALA A 204 4.22 -6.08 -19.94
CA ALA A 204 4.38 -5.18 -21.07
C ALA A 204 3.06 -4.55 -21.53
N GLU A 205 1.99 -5.34 -21.62
CA GLU A 205 0.65 -4.85 -22.00
C GLU A 205 0.09 -3.86 -20.97
N LYS A 206 0.28 -4.16 -19.67
CA LYS A 206 -0.10 -3.24 -18.59
C LYS A 206 0.65 -1.92 -18.67
N GLN A 207 1.95 -1.98 -18.93
CA GLN A 207 2.81 -0.80 -19.08
C GLN A 207 2.35 0.04 -20.29
N GLU A 208 2.05 -0.59 -21.41
CA GLU A 208 1.57 0.09 -22.62
C GLU A 208 0.25 0.82 -22.35
N VAL A 209 -0.75 0.14 -21.78
CA VAL A 209 -2.05 0.75 -21.45
C VAL A 209 -1.89 1.91 -20.48
N MET A 210 -1.07 1.73 -19.44
CA MET A 210 -0.81 2.79 -18.46
C MET A 210 -0.05 3.98 -19.06
N SER A 211 0.90 3.72 -19.95
CA SER A 211 1.63 4.77 -20.67
C SER A 211 0.67 5.58 -21.58
N ARG A 212 -0.18 4.90 -22.35
CA ARG A 212 -1.21 5.54 -23.17
C ARG A 212 -2.19 6.38 -22.34
N PHE A 213 -2.60 5.86 -21.17
CA PHE A 213 -3.44 6.62 -20.25
C PHE A 213 -2.71 7.84 -19.68
N LYS A 214 -1.46 7.70 -19.26
CA LYS A 214 -0.63 8.83 -18.80
C LYS A 214 -0.43 9.89 -19.88
N ASN A 215 -0.24 9.46 -21.14
CA ASN A 215 -0.07 10.33 -22.29
C ASN A 215 -1.39 10.93 -22.83
N ARG A 216 -2.52 10.69 -22.14
CA ARG A 216 -3.87 11.17 -22.53
C ARG A 216 -4.37 10.60 -23.85
N GLU A 217 -3.91 9.41 -24.25
CA GLU A 217 -4.41 8.68 -25.40
C GLU A 217 -5.65 7.83 -25.03
N ILE A 218 -5.91 7.66 -23.76
CA ILE A 218 -7.08 7.02 -23.16
C ILE A 218 -7.74 8.05 -22.24
N ASP A 219 -9.05 8.22 -22.33
CA ASP A 219 -9.83 9.17 -21.55
C ASP A 219 -10.41 8.53 -20.29
N ILE A 220 -10.89 7.30 -20.45
CA ILE A 220 -11.48 6.50 -19.35
C ILE A 220 -10.72 5.18 -19.27
N LEU A 221 -10.18 4.87 -18.10
CA LEU A 221 -9.54 3.58 -17.85
C LEU A 221 -10.45 2.72 -16.98
N VAL A 222 -11.02 1.68 -17.59
CA VAL A 222 -11.74 0.61 -16.89
C VAL A 222 -10.70 -0.37 -16.35
N ALA A 223 -10.75 -0.67 -15.07
CA ALA A 223 -9.76 -1.55 -14.47
C ALA A 223 -10.35 -2.43 -13.35
N THR A 224 -9.65 -3.52 -13.08
CA THR A 224 -9.83 -4.28 -11.84
C THR A 224 -8.91 -3.72 -10.74
N THR A 225 -8.82 -4.35 -9.57
CA THR A 225 -8.01 -3.90 -8.43
C THR A 225 -6.50 -3.73 -8.71
N VAL A 226 -6.02 -4.12 -9.88
CA VAL A 226 -4.61 -3.99 -10.29
C VAL A 226 -4.06 -2.56 -10.21
N ILE A 227 -4.93 -1.55 -10.27
CA ILE A 227 -4.52 -0.15 -10.14
C ILE A 227 -4.24 0.31 -8.69
N GLU A 228 -4.45 -0.55 -7.70
CA GLU A 228 -4.06 -0.24 -6.31
C GLU A 228 -2.58 0.11 -6.20
N VAL A 229 -1.74 -0.50 -7.06
CA VAL A 229 -0.30 -0.28 -7.10
C VAL A 229 0.11 0.14 -8.50
N GLY A 230 0.51 1.39 -8.70
CA GLY A 230 0.89 1.76 -10.05
C GLY A 230 1.26 3.22 -10.29
N ILE A 231 1.27 3.53 -11.56
CA ILE A 231 1.75 4.79 -12.14
C ILE A 231 0.90 5.97 -11.66
N ASP A 232 1.58 7.05 -11.34
CA ASP A 232 0.96 8.33 -11.05
C ASP A 232 0.42 8.98 -12.32
N VAL A 233 -0.90 9.29 -12.34
CA VAL A 233 -1.56 10.00 -13.43
C VAL A 233 -2.23 11.27 -12.88
N PRO A 234 -1.48 12.40 -12.80
CA PRO A 234 -1.98 13.63 -12.19
C PRO A 234 -3.23 14.22 -12.89
N ASN A 235 -3.45 13.88 -14.18
CA ASN A 235 -4.60 14.36 -14.95
C ASN A 235 -5.90 13.62 -14.61
N ALA A 236 -5.85 12.44 -13.99
CA ALA A 236 -7.03 11.70 -13.56
C ALA A 236 -7.68 12.38 -12.36
N SER A 237 -8.92 12.84 -12.52
CA SER A 237 -9.65 13.61 -11.52
C SER A 237 -10.95 12.95 -11.04
N ILE A 238 -11.38 11.88 -11.71
CA ILE A 238 -12.53 11.07 -11.31
C ILE A 238 -12.09 9.63 -11.04
N MET A 239 -12.54 9.11 -9.90
CA MET A 239 -12.50 7.70 -9.55
C MET A 239 -13.92 7.21 -9.36
N VAL A 240 -14.33 6.21 -10.09
CA VAL A 240 -15.58 5.47 -9.88
C VAL A 240 -15.23 4.07 -9.39
N ILE A 241 -15.83 3.66 -8.29
CA ILE A 241 -15.64 2.31 -7.73
C ILE A 241 -16.99 1.61 -7.76
N GLU A 242 -17.07 0.58 -8.58
CA GLU A 242 -18.26 -0.26 -8.74
C GLU A 242 -18.33 -1.29 -7.64
N ASN A 243 -19.56 -1.59 -7.17
CA ASN A 243 -19.79 -2.53 -6.06
C ASN A 243 -18.88 -2.24 -4.85
N ALA A 244 -18.79 -0.96 -4.48
CA ALA A 244 -17.81 -0.48 -3.50
C ALA A 244 -17.94 -1.15 -2.13
N GLU A 245 -19.11 -1.70 -1.78
CA GLU A 245 -19.33 -2.49 -0.55
C GLU A 245 -18.53 -3.78 -0.47
N ARG A 246 -18.03 -4.28 -1.62
CA ARG A 246 -17.21 -5.49 -1.69
C ARG A 246 -15.73 -5.24 -1.37
N PHE A 247 -15.31 -3.99 -1.33
CA PHE A 247 -13.93 -3.61 -1.01
C PHE A 247 -13.74 -3.39 0.49
N GLY A 248 -12.54 -3.69 0.97
CA GLY A 248 -12.09 -3.27 2.30
C GLY A 248 -11.81 -1.76 2.35
N LEU A 249 -11.89 -1.14 3.55
CA LEU A 249 -11.64 0.29 3.71
C LEU A 249 -10.25 0.72 3.25
N ALA A 250 -9.22 -0.09 3.51
CA ALA A 250 -7.86 0.15 3.04
C ALA A 250 -7.77 0.21 1.51
N GLN A 251 -8.44 -0.72 0.81
CA GLN A 251 -8.49 -0.74 -0.66
C GLN A 251 -9.23 0.48 -1.21
N LEU A 252 -10.41 0.81 -0.66
CA LEU A 252 -11.16 2.01 -1.05
C LEU A 252 -10.32 3.28 -0.86
N HIS A 253 -9.57 3.36 0.23
CA HIS A 253 -8.66 4.48 0.49
C HIS A 253 -7.53 4.56 -0.54
N GLN A 254 -6.88 3.46 -0.86
CA GLN A 254 -5.83 3.40 -1.86
C GLN A 254 -6.34 3.77 -3.26
N LEU A 255 -7.50 3.23 -3.68
CA LEU A 255 -8.14 3.57 -4.95
C LEU A 255 -8.51 5.06 -5.01
N ARG A 256 -9.15 5.59 -3.95
CA ARG A 256 -9.41 7.03 -3.86
C ARG A 256 -8.15 7.87 -4.01
N GLY A 257 -7.05 7.43 -3.42
CA GLY A 257 -5.74 8.09 -3.50
C GLY A 257 -5.10 8.10 -4.89
N ARG A 258 -5.64 7.37 -5.87
CA ARG A 258 -5.17 7.40 -7.27
C ARG A 258 -5.59 8.67 -8.01
N VAL A 259 -6.54 9.40 -7.51
CA VAL A 259 -6.92 10.73 -8.01
C VAL A 259 -6.55 11.82 -6.99
N GLY A 260 -6.68 13.09 -7.36
CA GLY A 260 -6.34 14.20 -6.46
C GLY A 260 -4.84 14.43 -6.30
N ARG A 261 -4.03 14.04 -7.28
CA ARG A 261 -2.58 14.22 -7.29
C ARG A 261 -2.12 15.50 -8.00
N SER A 262 -3.07 16.37 -8.31
CA SER A 262 -2.84 17.68 -8.91
C SER A 262 -3.60 18.76 -8.15
N SER A 263 -3.44 20.02 -8.55
CA SER A 263 -4.19 21.17 -7.99
C SER A 263 -5.67 21.20 -8.37
N HIS A 264 -6.13 20.26 -9.20
CA HIS A 264 -7.51 20.21 -9.66
C HIS A 264 -8.41 19.47 -8.68
N LYS A 265 -9.67 19.95 -8.58
CA LYS A 265 -10.71 19.26 -7.80
C LYS A 265 -10.92 17.84 -8.34
N SER A 266 -10.89 16.89 -7.44
CA SER A 266 -11.08 15.47 -7.77
C SER A 266 -12.24 14.88 -6.97
N SER A 267 -12.89 13.90 -7.56
CA SER A 267 -14.06 13.24 -6.98
C SER A 267 -13.89 11.72 -7.03
N CYS A 268 -14.36 11.06 -5.96
CA CYS A 268 -14.48 9.63 -5.87
C CYS A 268 -15.95 9.26 -5.71
N TYR A 269 -16.47 8.44 -6.60
CA TYR A 269 -17.86 7.97 -6.60
C TYR A 269 -17.89 6.50 -6.24
N LEU A 270 -18.59 6.16 -5.17
CA LEU A 270 -18.78 4.80 -4.69
C LEU A 270 -20.17 4.35 -5.15
N ILE A 271 -20.25 3.48 -6.16
CA ILE A 271 -21.50 2.83 -6.55
C ILE A 271 -21.63 1.61 -5.65
N ALA A 272 -22.65 1.60 -4.80
CA ALA A 272 -22.79 0.58 -3.77
C ALA A 272 -24.25 0.31 -3.41
N SER A 273 -24.54 -0.97 -3.18
CA SER A 273 -25.83 -1.47 -2.67
C SER A 273 -25.57 -2.41 -1.49
N PRO A 274 -25.11 -1.89 -0.32
CA PRO A 274 -24.70 -2.71 0.80
C PRO A 274 -25.88 -3.54 1.34
N LYS A 275 -25.64 -4.86 1.51
CA LYS A 275 -26.64 -5.83 2.00
C LYS A 275 -26.54 -6.11 3.49
N ASN A 276 -25.45 -5.65 4.13
CA ASN A 276 -25.18 -5.81 5.55
C ASN A 276 -24.68 -4.53 6.19
N ASP A 277 -24.69 -4.48 7.52
CA ASP A 277 -24.31 -3.29 8.30
C ASP A 277 -22.84 -2.93 8.11
N ASP A 278 -21.96 -3.90 7.96
CA ASP A 278 -20.52 -3.66 7.78
C ASP A 278 -20.21 -2.97 6.45
N GLY A 279 -20.85 -3.43 5.36
CA GLY A 279 -20.76 -2.76 4.06
C GLY A 279 -21.30 -1.34 4.12
N LEU A 280 -22.45 -1.14 4.80
CA LEU A 280 -23.02 0.19 4.98
C LEU A 280 -22.09 1.12 5.77
N ARG A 281 -21.55 0.63 6.90
CA ARG A 281 -20.59 1.39 7.71
C ARG A 281 -19.35 1.78 6.92
N ARG A 282 -18.77 0.86 6.13
CA ARG A 282 -17.61 1.16 5.28
C ARG A 282 -17.90 2.29 4.29
N ILE A 283 -19.02 2.24 3.58
CA ILE A 283 -19.41 3.31 2.63
C ILE A 283 -19.63 4.64 3.34
N GLN A 284 -20.29 4.63 4.50
CA GLN A 284 -20.54 5.84 5.30
C GLN A 284 -19.23 6.48 5.78
N VAL A 285 -18.30 5.69 6.31
CA VAL A 285 -17.00 6.20 6.78
C VAL A 285 -16.19 6.79 5.61
N MET A 286 -16.13 6.08 4.47
CA MET A 286 -15.45 6.58 3.27
C MET A 286 -15.99 7.91 2.75
N THR A 287 -17.28 8.18 2.90
CA THR A 287 -17.87 9.45 2.48
C THR A 287 -17.68 10.56 3.51
N ARG A 288 -17.48 10.21 4.78
CA ARG A 288 -17.34 11.16 5.90
C ARG A 288 -15.95 11.75 6.01
N THR A 289 -14.91 10.92 5.84
CA THR A 289 -13.54 11.36 6.09
C THR A 289 -12.59 11.09 4.92
N ASN A 290 -11.57 11.95 4.80
CA ASN A 290 -10.40 11.73 3.95
C ASN A 290 -9.18 11.25 4.76
N ASP A 291 -9.26 11.28 6.09
CA ASP A 291 -8.19 10.86 6.97
C ASP A 291 -8.03 9.34 6.93
N GLY A 292 -6.84 8.91 6.55
CA GLY A 292 -6.52 7.48 6.46
C GLY A 292 -6.46 6.80 7.83
N PHE A 293 -6.07 7.51 8.89
CA PHE A 293 -6.02 6.95 10.24
C PHE A 293 -7.42 6.71 10.80
N GLU A 294 -8.35 7.65 10.61
CA GLU A 294 -9.77 7.43 10.95
C GLU A 294 -10.36 6.23 10.19
N LEU A 295 -9.98 6.06 8.91
CA LEU A 295 -10.42 4.91 8.13
C LEU A 295 -9.84 3.59 8.65
N ALA A 296 -8.59 3.58 9.07
CA ALA A 296 -7.94 2.39 9.61
C ALA A 296 -8.53 1.99 10.98
N GLU A 297 -8.82 2.96 11.83
CA GLU A 297 -9.50 2.72 13.12
C GLU A 297 -10.93 2.20 12.91
N ALA A 298 -11.65 2.73 11.93
CA ALA A 298 -12.96 2.23 11.55
C ALA A 298 -12.91 0.80 10.99
N ASP A 299 -11.91 0.48 10.14
CA ASP A 299 -11.73 -0.87 9.60
C ASP A 299 -11.46 -1.88 10.72
N LEU A 300 -10.61 -1.50 11.69
CA LEU A 300 -10.34 -2.32 12.86
C LEU A 300 -11.59 -2.54 13.73
N SER A 301 -12.40 -1.49 13.92
CA SER A 301 -13.65 -1.59 14.67
C SER A 301 -14.71 -2.47 13.97
N ILE A 302 -14.77 -2.44 12.62
CA ILE A 302 -15.73 -3.22 11.84
C ILE A 302 -15.34 -4.70 11.81
N ARG A 303 -14.07 -5.01 11.57
CA ARG A 303 -13.57 -6.40 11.46
C ARG A 303 -13.35 -7.06 12.81
N GLY A 304 -13.11 -6.26 13.83
CA GLY A 304 -12.60 -6.73 15.12
C GLY A 304 -11.10 -7.08 15.10
N PRO A 305 -10.44 -7.06 16.26
CA PRO A 305 -9.01 -7.32 16.36
C PRO A 305 -8.60 -8.73 15.88
N GLY A 306 -9.46 -9.74 16.06
CA GLY A 306 -9.17 -11.13 15.69
C GLY A 306 -9.02 -11.37 14.19
N GLU A 307 -9.87 -10.76 13.36
CA GLU A 307 -9.78 -10.89 11.89
C GLU A 307 -8.66 -10.02 11.30
N PHE A 308 -8.39 -8.88 11.92
CA PHE A 308 -7.34 -7.98 11.44
C PHE A 308 -5.95 -8.63 11.52
N PHE A 309 -5.70 -9.42 12.55
CA PHE A 309 -4.43 -10.09 12.77
C PHE A 309 -4.27 -11.41 12.03
N GLY A 310 -5.34 -11.94 11.44
CA GLY A 310 -5.32 -13.28 10.84
C GLY A 310 -4.86 -14.33 11.85
N THR A 311 -5.50 -15.44 11.95
CA THR A 311 -5.30 -16.47 12.99
C THR A 311 -3.88 -17.04 13.12
N ARG A 312 -2.85 -16.51 12.43
CA ARG A 312 -1.47 -17.05 12.42
C ARG A 312 -0.32 -16.09 12.11
N GLN A 313 -0.50 -14.77 12.07
CA GLN A 313 0.70 -13.92 12.03
C GLN A 313 1.24 -13.75 13.45
N ALA A 314 2.24 -14.56 13.73
CA ALA A 314 2.98 -14.61 14.98
C ALA A 314 3.45 -13.21 15.42
N GLY A 315 3.25 -12.87 16.68
CA GLY A 315 3.91 -11.76 17.34
C GLY A 315 3.03 -10.82 18.15
N ILE A 316 1.70 -10.99 18.17
CA ILE A 316 0.86 -10.22 19.08
C ILE A 316 0.54 -11.06 20.29
N PRO A 317 0.90 -10.57 21.49
CA PRO A 317 0.50 -11.25 22.70
C PRO A 317 -1.02 -11.29 22.81
N ASP A 318 -1.57 -12.47 23.09
CA ASP A 318 -2.94 -12.58 23.56
C ASP A 318 -3.05 -11.85 24.89
N PHE A 319 -3.57 -10.64 24.84
CA PHE A 319 -3.90 -9.93 26.08
C PHE A 319 -5.03 -10.66 26.78
N LYS A 320 -4.81 -11.07 28.02
CA LYS A 320 -5.78 -11.82 28.81
C LYS A 320 -7.03 -11.00 29.14
N ILE A 321 -6.92 -9.68 29.26
CA ILE A 321 -7.96 -8.78 29.75
C ILE A 321 -8.05 -7.53 28.86
N ALA A 322 -6.91 -6.97 28.41
CA ALA A 322 -6.86 -5.69 27.71
C ALA A 322 -7.42 -5.78 26.29
N ASN A 323 -8.19 -4.77 25.92
CA ASN A 323 -8.64 -4.54 24.54
C ASN A 323 -7.74 -3.49 23.89
N ILE A 324 -7.02 -3.88 22.83
CA ILE A 324 -6.04 -3.01 22.16
C ILE A 324 -6.68 -1.68 21.67
N ILE A 325 -7.96 -1.70 21.31
CA ILE A 325 -8.66 -0.51 20.81
C ILE A 325 -9.10 0.39 21.98
N GLU A 326 -9.76 -0.20 22.96
CA GLU A 326 -10.34 0.53 24.10
C GLU A 326 -9.27 1.01 25.09
N ASP A 327 -8.21 0.21 25.28
CA ASP A 327 -7.12 0.45 26.21
C ASP A 327 -5.88 1.14 25.55
N ALA A 328 -6.05 1.75 24.39
CA ALA A 328 -4.97 2.44 23.68
C ALA A 328 -4.17 3.42 24.52
N PRO A 329 -4.78 4.28 25.36
CA PRO A 329 -4.03 5.18 26.25
C PRO A 329 -3.18 4.44 27.28
N LEU A 330 -3.64 3.31 27.78
CA LEU A 330 -2.87 2.46 28.70
C LEU A 330 -1.66 1.82 28.00
N LEU A 331 -1.82 1.42 26.76
CA LEU A 331 -0.75 0.86 25.94
C LEU A 331 0.36 1.90 25.68
N GLU A 332 -0.02 3.14 25.36
CA GLU A 332 0.93 4.25 25.19
C GLU A 332 1.70 4.55 26.48
N ALA A 333 1.01 4.61 27.59
CA ALA A 333 1.62 4.80 28.91
C ALA A 333 2.59 3.66 29.25
N ALA A 334 2.17 2.41 29.03
CA ALA A 334 3.00 1.23 29.26
C ALA A 334 4.27 1.23 28.39
N LYS A 335 4.18 1.62 27.12
CA LYS A 335 5.34 1.74 26.23
C LYS A 335 6.30 2.82 26.71
N LEU A 336 5.79 3.96 27.17
CA LEU A 336 6.61 5.05 27.70
C LEU A 336 7.38 4.60 28.93
N GLU A 337 6.70 3.99 29.89
CA GLU A 337 7.30 3.45 31.12
C GLU A 337 8.33 2.36 30.81
N ALA A 338 8.00 1.42 29.92
CA ALA A 338 8.94 0.38 29.50
C ALA A 338 10.21 0.97 28.86
N SER A 339 10.06 2.01 28.03
CA SER A 339 11.18 2.70 27.38
C SER A 339 12.06 3.44 28.41
N GLN A 340 11.47 4.07 29.42
CA GLN A 340 12.20 4.73 30.52
C GLN A 340 12.95 3.69 31.35
N LEU A 341 12.28 2.59 31.70
CA LEU A 341 12.88 1.50 32.45
C LEU A 341 14.05 0.87 31.67
N ALA A 342 13.91 0.61 30.39
CA ALA A 342 14.96 0.06 29.57
C ALA A 342 16.18 0.99 29.45
N LYS A 343 15.98 2.31 29.43
CA LYS A 343 17.08 3.30 29.47
C LYS A 343 17.77 3.35 30.85
N ALA A 344 17.00 3.22 31.93
CA ALA A 344 17.52 3.30 33.28
C ALA A 344 18.20 2.00 33.75
N ASP A 345 17.68 0.84 33.32
CA ASP A 345 18.17 -0.50 33.70
C ASP A 345 17.93 -1.50 32.53
N ALA A 346 18.69 -1.37 31.46
CA ALA A 346 18.56 -2.18 30.25
C ALA A 346 18.63 -3.71 30.48
N GLY A 347 19.27 -4.15 31.55
CA GLY A 347 19.41 -5.56 31.90
C GLY A 347 18.48 -6.03 33.00
N LEU A 348 17.60 -5.15 33.54
CA LEU A 348 16.74 -5.40 34.69
C LEU A 348 17.55 -5.99 35.88
N LYS A 349 18.70 -5.36 36.19
CA LYS A 349 19.65 -5.84 37.19
C LYS A 349 19.31 -5.37 38.61
N GLN A 350 18.54 -4.29 38.74
CA GLN A 350 18.14 -3.76 40.04
C GLN A 350 17.22 -4.75 40.77
N PRO A 351 17.33 -4.85 42.11
CA PRO A 351 16.51 -5.78 42.90
C PRO A 351 15.01 -5.61 42.71
N THR A 352 14.56 -4.39 42.55
CA THR A 352 13.15 -4.03 42.30
C THR A 352 12.61 -4.52 40.94
N HIS A 353 13.48 -4.81 39.97
CA HIS A 353 13.11 -5.23 38.61
C HIS A 353 13.26 -6.75 38.37
N GLN A 354 13.75 -7.51 39.38
CA GLN A 354 14.02 -8.94 39.20
C GLN A 354 12.75 -9.75 38.94
N VAL A 355 11.60 -9.38 39.52
CA VAL A 355 10.32 -10.03 39.27
C VAL A 355 9.91 -9.85 37.79
N LEU A 356 10.04 -8.64 37.26
CA LEU A 356 9.76 -8.35 35.87
C LEU A 356 10.67 -9.14 34.92
N LYS A 357 11.97 -9.23 35.26
CA LYS A 357 12.94 -10.03 34.53
C LYS A 357 12.55 -11.51 34.47
N ALA A 358 12.17 -12.08 35.61
CA ALA A 358 11.75 -13.47 35.68
C ALA A 358 10.47 -13.72 34.87
N MET A 359 9.51 -12.80 34.90
CA MET A 359 8.29 -12.90 34.08
C MET A 359 8.59 -12.83 32.57
N LEU A 360 9.46 -11.91 32.13
CA LEU A 360 9.90 -11.84 30.75
C LEU A 360 10.57 -13.14 30.30
N GLN A 361 11.44 -13.70 31.11
CA GLN A 361 12.16 -14.94 30.79
C GLN A 361 11.25 -16.18 30.72
N THR A 362 10.18 -16.22 31.53
CA THR A 362 9.28 -17.38 31.60
C THR A 362 8.11 -17.31 30.62
N GLN A 363 7.52 -16.12 30.43
CA GLN A 363 6.30 -15.97 29.62
C GLN A 363 6.60 -15.56 28.19
N TRP A 364 7.75 -14.93 27.94
CA TRP A 364 8.06 -14.30 26.66
C TRP A 364 9.31 -14.85 25.98
N LYS A 365 9.88 -15.94 26.46
CA LYS A 365 11.13 -16.51 25.94
C LYS A 365 11.04 -16.80 24.44
N GLU A 366 9.98 -17.47 23.99
CA GLU A 366 9.79 -17.82 22.58
C GLU A 366 9.58 -16.57 21.70
N HIS A 367 8.91 -15.54 22.23
CA HIS A 367 8.70 -14.27 21.54
C HIS A 367 9.98 -13.43 21.45
N LEU A 368 10.79 -13.43 22.51
CA LEU A 368 12.09 -12.72 22.52
C LEU A 368 13.08 -13.35 21.55
N GLU A 369 13.06 -14.66 21.37
CA GLU A 369 13.87 -15.35 20.37
C GLU A 369 13.43 -14.95 18.95
N MET A 370 12.13 -14.81 18.67
CA MET A 370 11.62 -14.33 17.37
C MET A 370 11.92 -12.84 17.12
N VAL A 371 11.86 -11.99 18.12
CA VAL A 371 12.21 -10.56 18.02
C VAL A 371 13.70 -10.38 17.72
N SER A 372 14.56 -11.26 18.21
CA SER A 372 15.99 -11.23 17.88
C SER A 372 16.30 -11.66 16.44
N ILE A 373 15.33 -12.29 15.76
CA ILE A 373 15.41 -12.72 14.36
C ILE A 373 14.73 -11.69 13.42
N GLY A 374 13.82 -10.83 13.92
CA GLY A 374 13.06 -9.82 13.15
C GLY A 374 13.64 -8.40 13.18
#